data_d1464ce16a7125a7ed027d47eea623bf
#
_entry.id   d1464ce16a7125a7ed027d47eea623bf
#
_cell.length_a   1.000
_cell.length_b   1.000
_cell.length_c   1.000
_cell.angle_alpha   90.00
_cell.angle_beta   90.00
_cell.angle_gamma   90.00
#
_symmetry.space_group_name_H-M   'P 1'
#
loop_
_entity.id
_entity.type
_entity.pdbx_description
1 polymer ?
#
loop_
_entity_poly.entity_id
_entity_poly.type
_entity_poly.pdbx_seq_one_letter_code
_entity_poly.pdbx_strand_id
1 'polypeptide(L)'
;MEIFNISDISDIKEENKNRVAALGFFDGIHKAHQSIIGRAVEAAEKGYISAVITLDKSPKEYFGKTSEESLTPTNKKNELLENLGVNEVYYLEFNEKLQNLSAEEFINNILKKLNVDKVFCGFDYRFGVKGLGTPDLIKDSGIEVTVQEKEKIDGEKISTTVLKEFVRKGEFSKYKKYTGRFYSISGLVVKGRQLGRTINFPTANLELDGKYLLPDTNGVYTTKIKVNNKIYKSVTNIGYNPTVSDEKNKKFIETHILEFDEDIYGERIEIYFYEFLRKEQKFESFDHLKEQLKLDKKTCEEKDY
;
A
#
# COMPACT_ATOMS: atom_id res chain seq x y z
N MET A 1 -12.48 -5.79 -11.45
CA MET A 1 -11.39 -4.99 -12.05
C MET A 1 -10.44 -5.90 -12.82
N GLU A 2 -10.09 -5.56 -14.07
CA GLU A 2 -9.10 -6.30 -14.87
C GLU A 2 -7.70 -5.74 -14.65
N ILE A 3 -6.68 -6.62 -14.65
CA ILE A 3 -5.29 -6.25 -14.36
C ILE A 3 -4.40 -6.70 -15.52
N PHE A 4 -3.65 -5.77 -16.10
CA PHE A 4 -2.74 -5.99 -17.19
C PHE A 4 -1.29 -5.70 -16.75
N ASN A 5 -0.41 -6.69 -16.83
CA ASN A 5 1.01 -6.53 -16.60
C ASN A 5 1.74 -6.44 -17.94
N ILE A 6 2.33 -5.29 -18.23
CA ILE A 6 2.96 -4.95 -19.50
C ILE A 6 4.48 -4.97 -19.31
N SER A 7 5.12 -6.04 -19.70
CA SER A 7 6.59 -6.18 -19.67
C SER A 7 7.27 -5.59 -20.91
N ASP A 8 6.58 -5.58 -22.03
CA ASP A 8 7.02 -4.90 -23.26
C ASP A 8 5.86 -4.05 -23.81
N ILE A 9 6.13 -2.78 -24.07
CA ILE A 9 5.13 -1.87 -24.65
C ILE A 9 4.66 -2.29 -26.05
N SER A 10 5.43 -3.13 -26.75
CA SER A 10 5.02 -3.73 -28.02
C SER A 10 3.85 -4.71 -27.87
N ASP A 11 3.63 -5.25 -26.67
CA ASP A 11 2.52 -6.16 -26.37
C ASP A 11 1.19 -5.42 -26.24
N ILE A 12 1.21 -4.09 -26.09
CA ILE A 12 0.00 -3.27 -26.08
C ILE A 12 -0.61 -3.29 -27.48
N LYS A 13 -1.79 -3.90 -27.59
CA LYS A 13 -2.59 -3.93 -28.82
C LYS A 13 -3.42 -2.67 -28.94
N GLU A 14 -3.76 -2.33 -30.19
CA GLU A 14 -4.75 -1.28 -30.42
C GLU A 14 -6.11 -1.71 -29.89
N GLU A 15 -6.72 -0.84 -29.11
CA GLU A 15 -7.99 -1.06 -28.45
C GLU A 15 -9.09 -0.17 -29.08
N ASN A 16 -10.29 -0.74 -29.22
CA ASN A 16 -11.42 -0.02 -29.81
C ASN A 16 -12.31 0.67 -28.78
N LYS A 17 -12.15 0.34 -27.48
CA LYS A 17 -12.94 0.93 -26.42
C LYS A 17 -12.22 2.17 -25.87
N ASN A 18 -12.95 3.25 -25.75
CA ASN A 18 -12.41 4.51 -25.22
C ASN A 18 -12.16 4.42 -23.72
N ARG A 19 -11.03 4.96 -23.28
CA ARG A 19 -10.64 4.96 -21.88
C ARG A 19 -10.46 6.37 -21.34
N VAL A 20 -10.77 6.50 -20.06
CA VAL A 20 -10.37 7.63 -19.22
C VAL A 20 -9.35 7.11 -18.23
N ALA A 21 -8.15 7.68 -18.24
CA ALA A 21 -7.02 7.14 -17.49
C ALA A 21 -6.57 8.06 -16.37
N ALA A 22 -6.35 7.51 -15.18
CA ALA A 22 -5.56 8.13 -14.12
C ALA A 22 -4.09 7.71 -14.24
N LEU A 23 -3.17 8.67 -14.33
CA LEU A 23 -1.74 8.43 -14.48
C LEU A 23 -0.99 8.77 -13.19
N GLY A 24 -0.22 7.82 -12.66
CA GLY A 24 0.59 8.02 -11.45
C GLY A 24 1.14 6.72 -10.87
N PHE A 25 2.05 6.83 -9.92
CA PHE A 25 2.59 5.65 -9.21
C PHE A 25 1.63 5.13 -8.12
N PHE A 26 0.85 6.03 -7.53
CA PHE A 26 -0.24 5.76 -6.58
C PHE A 26 0.17 4.90 -5.36
N ASP A 27 1.38 5.08 -4.83
CA ASP A 27 1.74 4.45 -3.57
C ASP A 27 1.04 5.15 -2.40
N GLY A 28 0.41 4.36 -1.53
CA GLY A 28 -0.34 4.84 -0.36
C GLY A 28 -1.75 5.33 -0.68
N ILE A 29 -2.15 5.53 -1.92
CA ILE A 29 -3.49 5.99 -2.38
C ILE A 29 -4.10 6.99 -1.37
N HIS A 30 -3.42 8.13 -1.16
CA HIS A 30 -3.87 9.21 -0.30
C HIS A 30 -5.03 10.01 -0.94
N LYS A 31 -5.65 10.91 -0.20
CA LYS A 31 -6.84 11.66 -0.65
C LYS A 31 -6.65 12.34 -2.00
N ALA A 32 -5.48 12.95 -2.27
CA ALA A 32 -5.20 13.52 -3.58
C ALA A 32 -5.12 12.45 -4.71
N HIS A 33 -4.58 11.26 -4.44
CA HIS A 33 -4.63 10.15 -5.39
C HIS A 33 -6.07 9.66 -5.58
N GLN A 34 -6.86 9.55 -4.49
CA GLN A 34 -8.28 9.16 -4.57
C GLN A 34 -9.09 10.16 -5.40
N SER A 35 -8.80 11.46 -5.27
CA SER A 35 -9.43 12.51 -6.09
C SER A 35 -9.12 12.33 -7.59
N ILE A 36 -7.86 12.08 -7.96
CA ILE A 36 -7.45 11.83 -9.35
C ILE A 36 -8.16 10.60 -9.91
N ILE A 37 -8.10 9.48 -9.17
CA ILE A 37 -8.69 8.20 -9.58
C ILE A 37 -10.22 8.30 -9.64
N GLY A 38 -10.85 8.89 -8.62
CA GLY A 38 -12.31 9.06 -8.57
C GLY A 38 -12.85 9.87 -9.74
N ARG A 39 -12.15 10.94 -10.15
CA ARG A 39 -12.53 11.73 -11.33
C ARG A 39 -12.41 10.92 -12.64
N ALA A 40 -11.45 10.01 -12.75
CA ALA A 40 -11.36 9.12 -13.89
C ALA A 40 -12.53 8.11 -13.91
N VAL A 41 -12.90 7.57 -12.75
CA VAL A 41 -14.06 6.68 -12.61
C VAL A 41 -15.36 7.40 -12.93
N GLU A 42 -15.60 8.58 -12.36
CA GLU A 42 -16.79 9.42 -12.64
C GLU A 42 -16.92 9.77 -14.13
N ALA A 43 -15.80 10.10 -14.78
CA ALA A 43 -15.80 10.42 -16.22
C ALA A 43 -16.10 9.19 -17.08
N ALA A 44 -15.80 7.98 -16.60
CA ALA A 44 -16.06 6.73 -17.32
C ALA A 44 -17.55 6.31 -17.31
N GLU A 45 -18.38 6.80 -16.39
CA GLU A 45 -19.84 6.53 -16.36
C GLU A 45 -20.56 6.91 -17.66
N LYS A 46 -19.90 7.68 -18.55
CA LYS A 46 -20.41 8.09 -19.85
C LYS A 46 -20.13 7.10 -21.00
N GLY A 47 -19.88 5.84 -20.67
CA GLY A 47 -19.62 4.78 -21.66
C GLY A 47 -18.15 4.54 -21.95
N TYR A 48 -17.25 5.14 -21.17
CA TYR A 48 -15.82 4.88 -21.18
C TYR A 48 -15.45 3.77 -20.20
N ILE A 49 -14.21 3.27 -20.33
CA ILE A 49 -13.59 2.39 -19.33
C ILE A 49 -12.69 3.26 -18.45
N SER A 50 -12.87 3.18 -17.12
CA SER A 50 -11.94 3.80 -16.19
C SER A 50 -10.66 2.96 -16.09
N ALA A 51 -9.51 3.57 -16.34
CA ALA A 51 -8.20 2.92 -16.28
C ALA A 51 -7.25 3.63 -15.33
N VAL A 52 -6.41 2.85 -14.66
CA VAL A 52 -5.22 3.35 -13.97
C VAL A 52 -4.00 2.84 -14.72
N ILE A 53 -3.13 3.75 -15.16
CA ILE A 53 -1.84 3.39 -15.78
C ILE A 53 -0.74 3.77 -14.78
N THR A 54 -0.04 2.76 -14.28
CA THR A 54 0.95 2.88 -13.21
C THR A 54 2.20 2.06 -13.50
N LEU A 55 3.23 2.17 -12.67
CA LEU A 55 4.44 1.37 -12.75
C LEU A 55 4.40 0.23 -11.73
N ASP A 56 5.04 -0.89 -12.03
CA ASP A 56 5.25 -2.01 -11.11
C ASP A 56 6.14 -1.61 -9.92
N LYS A 57 7.20 -0.84 -10.19
CA LYS A 57 8.12 -0.24 -9.22
C LYS A 57 8.43 1.21 -9.56
N SER A 58 8.83 1.99 -8.56
CA SER A 58 9.17 3.39 -8.80
C SER A 58 10.52 3.53 -9.52
N PRO A 59 10.74 4.59 -10.32
CA PRO A 59 12.06 4.86 -10.89
C PRO A 59 13.16 4.97 -9.82
N LYS A 60 12.84 5.53 -8.63
CA LYS A 60 13.79 5.64 -7.52
C LYS A 60 14.21 4.28 -6.97
N GLU A 61 13.27 3.36 -6.89
CA GLU A 61 13.52 1.96 -6.50
C GLU A 61 14.35 1.22 -7.53
N TYR A 62 14.01 1.33 -8.81
CA TYR A 62 14.77 0.74 -9.90
C TYR A 62 16.24 1.17 -9.91
N PHE A 63 16.53 2.45 -9.63
CA PHE A 63 17.89 2.98 -9.52
C PHE A 63 18.54 2.77 -8.15
N GLY A 64 17.95 1.98 -7.25
CA GLY A 64 18.48 1.70 -5.91
C GLY A 64 18.55 2.93 -5.00
N LYS A 65 17.78 3.99 -5.28
CA LYS A 65 17.78 5.23 -4.49
C LYS A 65 16.82 5.20 -3.30
N THR A 66 15.95 4.22 -3.23
CA THR A 66 15.00 4.01 -2.13
C THR A 66 14.85 2.51 -1.86
N SER A 67 14.37 2.17 -0.65
CA SER A 67 13.96 0.80 -0.34
C SER A 67 12.79 0.37 -1.23
N GLU A 68 12.67 -0.93 -1.45
CA GLU A 68 11.56 -1.55 -2.18
C GLU A 68 10.24 -1.52 -1.38
N GLU A 69 10.27 -1.03 -0.13
CA GLU A 69 9.11 -0.99 0.74
C GLU A 69 8.09 0.04 0.28
N SER A 70 6.83 -0.41 0.21
CA SER A 70 5.67 0.36 -0.24
C SER A 70 4.64 0.52 0.87
N LEU A 71 3.87 1.59 0.83
CA LEU A 71 2.69 1.76 1.69
C LEU A 71 1.53 0.85 1.22
N THR A 72 1.47 0.60 -0.08
CA THR A 72 0.46 -0.23 -0.73
C THR A 72 1.12 -1.13 -1.77
N PRO A 73 1.71 -2.29 -1.37
CA PRO A 73 2.17 -3.30 -2.32
C PRO A 73 1.07 -3.68 -3.31
N THR A 74 1.42 -4.29 -4.44
CA THR A 74 0.54 -4.50 -5.58
C THR A 74 -0.82 -5.09 -5.20
N ASN A 75 -0.86 -6.12 -4.35
CA ASN A 75 -2.12 -6.75 -3.94
C ASN A 75 -3.03 -5.76 -3.19
N LYS A 76 -2.46 -4.98 -2.26
CA LYS A 76 -3.20 -3.96 -1.50
C LYS A 76 -3.61 -2.78 -2.40
N LYS A 77 -2.76 -2.38 -3.33
CA LYS A 77 -3.08 -1.35 -4.31
C LYS A 77 -4.28 -1.77 -5.17
N ASN A 78 -4.29 -3.00 -5.67
CA ASN A 78 -5.39 -3.55 -6.46
C ASN A 78 -6.72 -3.54 -5.70
N GLU A 79 -6.72 -4.02 -4.44
CA GLU A 79 -7.90 -3.98 -3.58
C GLU A 79 -8.46 -2.54 -3.43
N LEU A 80 -7.58 -1.57 -3.20
CA LEU A 80 -7.99 -0.19 -3.04
C LEU A 80 -8.49 0.45 -4.34
N LEU A 81 -7.90 0.13 -5.48
CA LEU A 81 -8.34 0.59 -6.79
C LEU A 81 -9.70 -0.01 -7.17
N GLU A 82 -9.90 -1.30 -6.90
CA GLU A 82 -11.19 -1.96 -7.09
C GLU A 82 -12.29 -1.34 -6.24
N ASN A 83 -12.00 -1.06 -4.96
CA ASN A 83 -12.93 -0.36 -4.05
C ASN A 83 -13.25 1.07 -4.50
N LEU A 84 -12.38 1.72 -5.27
CA LEU A 84 -12.63 3.02 -5.89
C LEU A 84 -13.43 2.92 -7.20
N GLY A 85 -13.75 1.72 -7.68
CA GLY A 85 -14.55 1.50 -8.89
C GLY A 85 -13.75 1.53 -10.20
N VAL A 86 -12.44 1.35 -10.15
CA VAL A 86 -11.59 1.26 -11.35
C VAL A 86 -11.92 -0.01 -12.14
N ASN A 87 -12.07 0.10 -13.47
CA ASN A 87 -12.34 -1.04 -14.33
C ASN A 87 -11.07 -1.79 -14.74
N GLU A 88 -10.00 -1.07 -15.09
CA GLU A 88 -8.76 -1.63 -15.60
C GLU A 88 -7.53 -1.01 -14.96
N VAL A 89 -6.51 -1.83 -14.69
CA VAL A 89 -5.21 -1.37 -14.20
C VAL A 89 -4.11 -1.90 -15.11
N TYR A 90 -3.27 -1.00 -15.62
CA TYR A 90 -2.10 -1.31 -16.42
C TYR A 90 -0.83 -1.06 -15.62
N TYR A 91 -0.14 -2.14 -15.24
CA TYR A 91 1.19 -2.08 -14.63
C TYR A 91 2.24 -2.13 -15.74
N LEU A 92 2.90 -1.01 -15.96
CA LEU A 92 4.05 -0.95 -16.88
C LEU A 92 5.30 -1.37 -16.10
N GLU A 93 5.97 -2.42 -16.55
CA GLU A 93 7.25 -2.85 -15.95
C GLU A 93 8.31 -1.77 -16.20
N PHE A 94 8.85 -1.21 -15.10
CA PHE A 94 9.91 -0.21 -15.21
C PHE A 94 11.25 -0.90 -15.46
N ASN A 95 11.59 -1.06 -16.73
CA ASN A 95 12.79 -1.69 -17.25
C ASN A 95 13.59 -0.72 -18.15
N GLU A 96 14.68 -1.19 -18.74
CA GLU A 96 15.52 -0.36 -19.62
C GLU A 96 14.78 0.19 -20.85
N LYS A 97 13.83 -0.56 -21.41
CA LYS A 97 13.02 -0.10 -22.56
C LYS A 97 12.12 1.06 -22.16
N LEU A 98 11.36 0.91 -21.08
CA LEU A 98 10.45 1.96 -20.59
C LEU A 98 11.23 3.20 -20.09
N GLN A 99 12.39 2.99 -19.44
CA GLN A 99 13.27 4.08 -18.98
C GLN A 99 13.75 4.98 -20.12
N ASN A 100 14.04 4.40 -21.28
CA ASN A 100 14.59 5.11 -22.45
C ASN A 100 13.51 5.61 -23.41
N LEU A 101 12.24 5.31 -23.14
CA LEU A 101 11.11 5.72 -23.96
C LEU A 101 10.97 7.24 -23.97
N SER A 102 10.93 7.86 -25.14
CA SER A 102 10.65 9.29 -25.25
C SER A 102 9.21 9.62 -24.81
N ALA A 103 8.93 10.89 -24.54
CA ALA A 103 7.59 11.33 -24.20
C ALA A 103 6.60 11.08 -25.36
N GLU A 104 7.03 11.29 -26.59
CA GLU A 104 6.22 11.05 -27.79
C GLU A 104 5.90 9.56 -27.96
N GLU A 105 6.89 8.68 -27.80
CA GLU A 105 6.69 7.23 -27.85
C GLU A 105 5.76 6.74 -26.74
N PHE A 106 5.88 7.28 -25.52
CA PHE A 106 4.94 6.96 -24.43
C PHE A 106 3.50 7.30 -24.82
N ILE A 107 3.28 8.49 -25.37
CA ILE A 107 1.95 8.91 -25.82
C ILE A 107 1.43 8.02 -26.94
N ASN A 108 2.24 7.78 -27.98
CA ASN A 108 1.80 7.05 -29.17
C ASN A 108 1.66 5.55 -28.91
N ASN A 109 2.61 4.92 -28.20
CA ASN A 109 2.66 3.47 -28.03
C ASN A 109 1.90 2.97 -26.80
N ILE A 110 1.55 3.86 -25.86
CA ILE A 110 0.78 3.48 -24.68
C ILE A 110 -0.59 4.16 -24.68
N LEU A 111 -0.64 5.48 -24.57
CA LEU A 111 -1.92 6.18 -24.38
C LEU A 111 -2.83 6.03 -25.62
N LYS A 112 -2.32 6.28 -26.83
CA LYS A 112 -3.12 6.19 -28.06
C LYS A 112 -3.47 4.74 -28.41
N LYS A 113 -2.56 3.78 -28.25
CA LYS A 113 -2.88 2.36 -28.48
C LYS A 113 -3.95 1.85 -27.51
N LEU A 114 -3.94 2.28 -26.26
CA LEU A 114 -4.99 1.98 -25.30
C LEU A 114 -6.27 2.80 -25.52
N ASN A 115 -6.32 3.59 -26.57
CA ASN A 115 -7.45 4.48 -26.92
C ASN A 115 -7.88 5.35 -25.73
N VAL A 116 -6.90 6.06 -25.15
CA VAL A 116 -7.13 6.98 -24.03
C VAL A 116 -7.53 8.35 -24.57
N ASP A 117 -8.77 8.76 -24.32
CA ASP A 117 -9.30 10.06 -24.75
C ASP A 117 -9.06 11.16 -23.72
N LYS A 118 -9.02 10.77 -22.43
CA LYS A 118 -8.88 11.71 -21.34
C LYS A 118 -7.96 11.19 -20.24
N VAL A 119 -7.13 12.08 -19.72
CA VAL A 119 -6.15 11.80 -18.68
C VAL A 119 -6.42 12.67 -17.44
N PHE A 120 -6.34 12.06 -16.27
CA PHE A 120 -6.26 12.72 -14.97
C PHE A 120 -4.90 12.43 -14.34
N CYS A 121 -4.17 13.44 -13.92
CA CYS A 121 -2.87 13.28 -13.28
C CYS A 121 -2.59 14.40 -12.27
N GLY A 122 -1.57 14.20 -11.43
CA GLY A 122 -1.10 15.25 -10.52
C GLY A 122 -0.28 16.33 -11.24
N PHE A 123 -0.19 17.51 -10.65
CA PHE A 123 0.59 18.65 -11.17
C PHE A 123 2.09 18.33 -11.34
N ASP A 124 2.61 17.37 -10.59
CA ASP A 124 4.01 16.94 -10.62
C ASP A 124 4.24 15.65 -11.43
N TYR A 125 3.22 15.21 -12.20
CA TYR A 125 3.34 14.03 -13.05
C TYR A 125 4.40 14.22 -14.13
N ARG A 126 5.28 13.24 -14.27
CA ARG A 126 6.32 13.20 -15.30
C ARG A 126 6.42 11.79 -15.85
N PHE A 127 6.73 11.69 -17.13
CA PHE A 127 6.89 10.43 -17.85
C PHE A 127 7.98 10.53 -18.94
N GLY A 128 8.27 9.40 -19.57
CA GLY A 128 9.31 9.32 -20.59
C GLY A 128 10.74 9.47 -20.04
N VAL A 129 11.71 9.39 -20.92
CA VAL A 129 13.13 9.42 -20.58
C VAL A 129 13.47 10.66 -19.74
N LYS A 130 14.16 10.45 -18.61
CA LYS A 130 14.55 11.49 -17.65
C LYS A 130 13.39 12.34 -17.12
N GLY A 131 12.13 11.87 -17.26
CA GLY A 131 10.95 12.62 -16.83
C GLY A 131 10.68 13.89 -17.64
N LEU A 132 11.07 13.94 -18.90
CA LEU A 132 10.88 15.09 -19.77
C LEU A 132 9.43 15.25 -20.24
N GLY A 133 8.63 14.19 -20.20
CA GLY A 133 7.19 14.23 -20.49
C GLY A 133 6.41 14.98 -19.42
N THR A 134 5.50 15.86 -19.85
CA THR A 134 4.63 16.69 -19.01
C THR A 134 3.17 16.53 -19.41
N PRO A 135 2.21 16.87 -18.54
CA PRO A 135 0.80 16.91 -18.91
C PRO A 135 0.48 17.75 -20.15
N ASP A 136 1.22 18.85 -20.38
CA ASP A 136 1.03 19.69 -21.56
C ASP A 136 1.36 18.95 -22.86
N LEU A 137 2.42 18.13 -22.89
CA LEU A 137 2.73 17.31 -24.08
C LEU A 137 1.63 16.29 -24.39
N ILE A 138 0.96 15.74 -23.37
CA ILE A 138 -0.21 14.87 -23.59
C ILE A 138 -1.34 15.68 -24.22
N LYS A 139 -1.62 16.88 -23.70
CA LYS A 139 -2.65 17.77 -24.22
C LYS A 139 -2.38 18.18 -25.66
N ASP A 140 -1.14 18.53 -26.00
CA ASP A 140 -0.71 18.91 -27.34
C ASP A 140 -0.86 17.75 -28.37
N SER A 141 -0.86 16.51 -27.87
CA SER A 141 -1.10 15.32 -28.71
C SER A 141 -2.58 15.06 -29.07
N GLY A 142 -3.50 15.90 -28.56
CA GLY A 142 -4.93 15.79 -28.78
C GLY A 142 -5.72 15.03 -27.72
N ILE A 143 -5.07 14.55 -26.65
CA ILE A 143 -5.72 13.87 -25.53
C ILE A 143 -6.18 14.93 -24.52
N GLU A 144 -7.42 14.86 -24.04
CA GLU A 144 -7.90 15.78 -22.98
C GLU A 144 -7.16 15.52 -21.68
N VAL A 145 -6.64 16.56 -21.02
CA VAL A 145 -5.89 16.43 -19.77
C VAL A 145 -6.51 17.29 -18.67
N THR A 146 -6.74 16.69 -17.52
CA THR A 146 -7.09 17.39 -16.29
C THR A 146 -5.99 17.19 -15.25
N VAL A 147 -5.37 18.27 -14.85
CA VAL A 147 -4.31 18.26 -13.84
C VAL A 147 -4.91 18.58 -12.48
N GLN A 148 -4.67 17.70 -11.50
CA GLN A 148 -5.04 17.92 -10.10
C GLN A 148 -4.03 18.87 -9.47
N GLU A 149 -4.52 19.95 -8.90
CA GLU A 149 -3.71 20.88 -8.13
C GLU A 149 -3.19 20.27 -6.82
N LYS A 150 -2.21 20.93 -6.24
CA LYS A 150 -1.59 20.51 -4.99
C LYS A 150 -2.58 20.61 -3.83
N GLU A 151 -2.97 19.47 -3.29
CA GLU A 151 -3.81 19.40 -2.09
C GLU A 151 -3.00 19.51 -0.80
N LYS A 152 -3.61 20.11 0.21
CA LYS A 152 -3.03 20.25 1.55
C LYS A 152 -4.03 19.81 2.61
N ILE A 153 -3.51 19.21 3.69
CA ILE A 153 -4.26 18.96 4.93
C ILE A 153 -3.49 19.66 6.05
N ASP A 154 -4.16 20.48 6.86
CA ASP A 154 -3.56 21.29 7.93
C ASP A 154 -2.39 22.19 7.44
N GLY A 155 -2.44 22.66 6.20
CA GLY A 155 -1.36 23.45 5.59
C GLY A 155 -0.19 22.66 5.02
N GLU A 156 -0.10 21.35 5.29
CA GLU A 156 0.95 20.47 4.78
C GLU A 156 0.55 19.78 3.46
N LYS A 157 1.52 19.63 2.55
CA LYS A 157 1.32 18.91 1.29
C LYS A 157 1.00 17.45 1.56
N ILE A 158 -0.07 16.93 0.92
CA ILE A 158 -0.32 15.50 0.86
C ILE A 158 0.69 14.85 -0.11
N SER A 159 1.45 13.86 0.36
CA SER A 159 2.39 13.11 -0.48
C SER A 159 2.73 11.76 0.12
N THR A 160 3.16 10.82 -0.72
CA THR A 160 3.65 9.50 -0.30
C THR A 160 4.81 9.60 0.71
N THR A 161 5.71 10.58 0.56
CA THR A 161 6.83 10.80 1.48
C THR A 161 6.34 11.09 2.90
N VAL A 162 5.38 12.00 3.05
CA VAL A 162 4.78 12.33 4.36
C VAL A 162 4.08 11.11 4.96
N LEU A 163 3.34 10.35 4.16
CA LEU A 163 2.70 9.11 4.63
C LEU A 163 3.71 8.07 5.11
N LYS A 164 4.83 7.90 4.39
CA LYS A 164 5.91 6.98 4.80
C LYS A 164 6.51 7.40 6.14
N GLU A 165 6.67 8.70 6.40
CA GLU A 165 7.12 9.20 7.70
C GLU A 165 6.12 8.90 8.82
N PHE A 166 4.81 9.06 8.58
CA PHE A 166 3.80 8.70 9.58
C PHE A 166 3.86 7.22 9.95
N VAL A 167 3.98 6.33 8.96
CA VAL A 167 4.09 4.89 9.22
C VAL A 167 5.37 4.58 10.00
N ARG A 168 6.53 5.11 9.59
CA ARG A 168 7.81 4.90 10.29
C ARG A 168 7.75 5.32 11.74
N LYS A 169 7.11 6.46 12.02
CA LYS A 169 6.95 7.01 13.38
C LYS A 169 5.81 6.36 14.18
N GLY A 170 5.00 5.49 13.59
CA GLY A 170 3.81 4.91 14.23
C GLY A 170 2.65 5.90 14.40
N GLU A 171 2.62 6.99 13.63
CA GLU A 171 1.61 8.05 13.68
C GLU A 171 0.37 7.69 12.82
N PHE A 172 -0.25 6.54 13.10
CA PHE A 172 -1.31 5.98 12.26
C PHE A 172 -2.59 6.81 12.22
N SER A 173 -2.89 7.57 13.26
CA SER A 173 -4.02 8.53 13.27
C SER A 173 -3.82 9.65 12.24
N LYS A 174 -2.57 10.14 12.07
CA LYS A 174 -2.23 11.08 11.02
C LYS A 174 -2.34 10.41 9.64
N TYR A 175 -1.81 9.19 9.49
CA TYR A 175 -1.97 8.43 8.25
C TYR A 175 -3.45 8.31 7.86
N LYS A 176 -4.34 7.93 8.80
CA LYS A 176 -5.79 7.86 8.57
C LYS A 176 -6.37 9.20 8.11
N LYS A 177 -5.93 10.32 8.69
CA LYS A 177 -6.39 11.66 8.29
C LYS A 177 -6.11 11.96 6.82
N TYR A 178 -4.94 11.52 6.30
CA TYR A 178 -4.48 11.77 4.93
C TYR A 178 -5.01 10.76 3.90
N THR A 179 -5.40 9.57 4.35
CA THR A 179 -5.83 8.47 3.46
C THR A 179 -7.30 8.08 3.60
N GLY A 180 -7.97 8.49 4.69
CA GLY A 180 -9.33 8.06 5.04
C GLY A 180 -9.40 6.67 5.68
N ARG A 181 -8.27 5.94 5.80
CA ARG A 181 -8.20 4.58 6.35
C ARG A 181 -6.98 4.41 7.25
N PHE A 182 -7.03 3.45 8.16
CA PHE A 182 -5.85 3.07 8.92
C PHE A 182 -4.83 2.36 8.03
N TYR A 183 -3.54 2.47 8.40
CA TYR A 183 -2.49 1.70 7.77
C TYR A 183 -2.70 0.22 8.04
N SER A 184 -2.55 -0.62 7.02
CA SER A 184 -2.69 -2.07 7.16
C SER A 184 -1.61 -2.82 6.40
N ILE A 185 -1.32 -4.02 6.91
CA ILE A 185 -0.46 -5.00 6.28
C ILE A 185 -1.21 -6.32 6.17
N SER A 186 -0.92 -7.13 5.17
CA SER A 186 -1.53 -8.45 5.00
C SER A 186 -0.50 -9.54 4.72
N GLY A 187 -0.90 -10.77 4.95
CA GLY A 187 -0.08 -11.93 4.71
C GLY A 187 -0.73 -13.23 5.17
N LEU A 188 0.05 -14.30 5.13
CA LEU A 188 -0.36 -15.62 5.57
C LEU A 188 0.04 -15.87 7.03
N VAL A 189 -0.82 -16.54 7.77
CA VAL A 189 -0.49 -17.01 9.13
C VAL A 189 0.38 -18.25 9.02
N VAL A 190 1.59 -18.15 9.57
CA VAL A 190 2.57 -19.24 9.56
C VAL A 190 2.84 -19.77 10.96
N LYS A 191 3.39 -20.98 11.03
CA LYS A 191 3.79 -21.59 12.31
C LYS A 191 5.02 -20.87 12.87
N GLY A 192 4.89 -20.25 14.05
CA GLY A 192 5.99 -19.68 14.82
C GLY A 192 6.48 -20.63 15.92
N ARG A 193 7.20 -20.10 16.91
CA ARG A 193 7.73 -20.86 18.06
C ARG A 193 6.65 -21.36 19.03
N GLN A 194 5.42 -20.90 18.91
CA GLN A 194 4.24 -21.28 19.71
C GLN A 194 4.39 -21.08 21.23
N LEU A 195 5.34 -20.27 21.69
CA LEU A 195 5.57 -20.00 23.13
C LEU A 195 4.33 -19.34 23.78
N GLY A 196 3.60 -18.52 23.05
CA GLY A 196 2.39 -17.87 23.57
C GLY A 196 1.29 -18.86 23.99
N ARG A 197 1.19 -20.03 23.36
CA ARG A 197 0.22 -21.06 23.76
C ARG A 197 0.47 -21.60 25.17
N THR A 198 1.75 -21.70 25.60
CA THR A 198 2.12 -22.22 26.92
C THR A 198 1.69 -21.29 28.07
N ILE A 199 1.40 -20.02 27.76
CA ILE A 199 1.01 -19.00 28.74
C ILE A 199 -0.43 -18.46 28.50
N ASN A 200 -1.24 -19.17 27.71
CA ASN A 200 -2.61 -18.79 27.34
C ASN A 200 -2.70 -17.43 26.58
N PHE A 201 -1.66 -17.08 25.79
CA PHE A 201 -1.64 -15.96 24.87
C PHE A 201 -1.19 -16.43 23.47
N PRO A 202 -2.04 -17.20 22.77
CA PRO A 202 -1.70 -17.66 21.42
C PRO A 202 -1.48 -16.46 20.49
N THR A 203 -0.43 -16.52 19.68
CA THR A 203 -0.10 -15.50 18.69
C THR A 203 -0.11 -16.10 17.29
N ALA A 204 -0.66 -15.33 16.32
CA ALA A 204 -0.51 -15.58 14.90
C ALA A 204 0.78 -14.91 14.41
N ASN A 205 1.67 -15.69 13.76
CA ASN A 205 2.84 -15.16 13.09
C ASN A 205 2.50 -14.85 11.66
N LEU A 206 2.78 -13.63 11.20
CA LEU A 206 2.44 -13.18 9.86
C LEU A 206 3.64 -13.23 8.93
N GLU A 207 3.52 -13.95 7.82
CA GLU A 207 4.39 -13.84 6.67
C GLU A 207 3.75 -12.89 5.65
N LEU A 208 4.38 -11.72 5.43
CA LEU A 208 3.84 -10.67 4.57
C LEU A 208 3.70 -11.13 3.11
N ASP A 209 2.58 -10.81 2.47
CA ASP A 209 2.31 -11.07 1.05
C ASP A 209 2.78 -9.94 0.11
N GLY A 210 3.60 -9.04 0.63
CA GLY A 210 4.19 -7.93 -0.10
C GLY A 210 5.27 -7.20 0.70
N LYS A 211 6.01 -6.31 0.05
CA LYS A 211 7.06 -5.51 0.68
C LYS A 211 6.46 -4.28 1.36
N TYR A 212 5.77 -4.47 2.46
CA TYR A 212 5.17 -3.40 3.25
C TYR A 212 6.22 -2.60 4.01
N LEU A 213 6.03 -1.27 4.04
CA LEU A 213 6.76 -0.41 4.96
C LEU A 213 6.31 -0.67 6.40
N LEU A 214 7.21 -1.07 7.27
CA LEU A 214 6.92 -1.27 8.69
C LEU A 214 7.39 -0.08 9.54
N PRO A 215 6.78 0.15 10.72
CA PRO A 215 7.26 1.15 11.66
C PRO A 215 8.74 0.94 12.01
N ASP A 216 9.49 2.02 12.18
CA ASP A 216 10.90 1.94 12.58
C ASP A 216 11.05 1.46 14.02
N THR A 217 10.13 1.84 14.89
CA THR A 217 10.14 1.46 16.32
C THR A 217 9.66 0.03 16.48
N ASN A 218 10.54 -0.84 17.00
CA ASN A 218 10.15 -2.15 17.46
C ASN A 218 9.31 -2.05 18.73
N GLY A 219 8.26 -2.85 18.81
CA GLY A 219 7.39 -2.86 19.97
C GLY A 219 5.99 -3.36 19.70
N VAL A 220 5.14 -3.08 20.65
CA VAL A 220 3.76 -3.53 20.69
C VAL A 220 2.84 -2.41 20.26
N TYR A 221 1.88 -2.76 19.40
CA TYR A 221 0.90 -1.87 18.82
C TYR A 221 -0.51 -2.35 19.12
N THR A 222 -1.43 -1.44 19.39
CA THR A 222 -2.85 -1.76 19.36
C THR A 222 -3.30 -1.84 17.90
N THR A 223 -3.98 -2.92 17.57
CA THR A 223 -4.38 -3.23 16.20
C THR A 223 -5.79 -3.80 16.15
N LYS A 224 -6.37 -3.85 14.96
CA LYS A 224 -7.46 -4.77 14.63
C LYS A 224 -6.98 -5.74 13.56
N ILE A 225 -7.56 -6.90 13.54
CA ILE A 225 -7.25 -7.95 12.58
C ILE A 225 -8.52 -8.40 11.88
N LYS A 226 -8.45 -8.53 10.56
CA LYS A 226 -9.52 -9.13 9.76
C LYS A 226 -9.17 -10.58 9.46
N VAL A 227 -10.04 -11.48 9.92
CA VAL A 227 -9.99 -12.93 9.69
C VAL A 227 -11.35 -13.35 9.14
N ASN A 228 -11.40 -14.04 8.00
CA ASN A 228 -12.66 -14.54 7.40
C ASN A 228 -13.78 -13.48 7.35
N ASN A 229 -13.45 -12.26 6.92
CA ASN A 229 -14.34 -11.08 6.85
C ASN A 229 -14.87 -10.56 8.20
N LYS A 230 -14.44 -11.11 9.33
CA LYS A 230 -14.73 -10.57 10.67
C LYS A 230 -13.54 -9.79 11.19
N ILE A 231 -13.83 -8.75 11.96
CA ILE A 231 -12.81 -7.86 12.56
C ILE A 231 -12.77 -8.08 14.06
N TYR A 232 -11.57 -8.35 14.59
CA TYR A 232 -11.30 -8.54 16.01
C TYR A 232 -10.33 -7.49 16.51
N LYS A 233 -10.40 -7.12 17.78
CA LYS A 233 -9.33 -6.37 18.45
C LYS A 233 -8.11 -7.27 18.59
N SER A 234 -6.92 -6.69 18.50
CA SER A 234 -5.67 -7.46 18.57
C SER A 234 -4.51 -6.60 19.08
N VAL A 235 -3.49 -7.26 19.55
CA VAL A 235 -2.22 -6.64 19.97
C VAL A 235 -1.12 -7.25 19.12
N THR A 236 -0.38 -6.40 18.40
CA THR A 236 0.66 -6.83 17.46
C THR A 236 2.03 -6.40 17.94
N ASN A 237 2.96 -7.34 18.02
CA ASN A 237 4.38 -7.09 18.25
C ASN A 237 5.15 -7.11 16.93
N ILE A 238 5.98 -6.08 16.70
CA ILE A 238 6.93 -6.00 15.59
C ILE A 238 8.33 -5.91 16.19
N GLY A 239 9.21 -6.82 15.81
CA GLY A 239 10.57 -6.86 16.33
C GLY A 239 11.55 -7.58 15.43
N TYR A 240 12.81 -7.71 15.86
CA TYR A 240 13.83 -8.51 15.18
C TYR A 240 14.07 -9.82 15.92
N ASN A 241 14.24 -10.90 15.17
CA ASN A 241 14.57 -12.21 15.74
C ASN A 241 16.07 -12.27 16.05
N PRO A 242 16.50 -12.27 17.32
CA PRO A 242 17.93 -12.21 17.67
C PRO A 242 18.70 -13.50 17.36
N THR A 243 18.03 -14.60 16.99
CA THR A 243 18.60 -15.96 17.00
C THR A 243 18.68 -16.65 15.63
N VAL A 244 18.27 -16.02 14.53
CA VAL A 244 18.36 -16.64 13.18
C VAL A 244 19.50 -15.97 12.41
N SER A 245 20.57 -16.71 12.15
CA SER A 245 21.86 -16.22 11.68
C SER A 245 21.91 -15.71 10.24
N ASP A 246 20.92 -15.99 9.39
CA ASP A 246 20.99 -15.68 7.96
C ASP A 246 20.08 -14.54 7.49
N GLU A 247 19.14 -14.07 8.34
CA GLU A 247 18.24 -12.94 8.02
C GLU A 247 18.27 -11.84 9.11
N LYS A 248 19.44 -11.32 9.44
CA LYS A 248 19.65 -10.35 10.54
C LYS A 248 18.78 -9.09 10.50
N ASN A 249 18.09 -8.81 9.39
CA ASN A 249 17.31 -7.57 9.18
C ASN A 249 15.81 -7.81 8.95
N LYS A 250 15.30 -9.04 9.04
CA LYS A 250 13.86 -9.28 8.83
C LYS A 250 13.10 -9.13 10.15
N LYS A 251 12.15 -8.19 10.15
CA LYS A 251 11.24 -8.04 11.29
C LYS A 251 10.25 -9.20 11.32
N PHE A 252 9.99 -9.73 12.51
CA PHE A 252 8.85 -10.63 12.74
C PHE A 252 7.61 -9.82 13.11
N ILE A 253 6.46 -10.38 12.85
CA ILE A 253 5.16 -9.79 13.17
C ILE A 253 4.34 -10.89 13.85
N GLU A 254 4.05 -10.67 15.13
CA GLU A 254 3.26 -11.58 15.94
C GLU A 254 2.03 -10.85 16.48
N THR A 255 0.84 -11.42 16.29
CA THR A 255 -0.43 -10.82 16.71
C THR A 255 -1.20 -11.74 17.63
N HIS A 256 -1.54 -11.25 18.82
CA HIS A 256 -2.53 -11.88 19.71
C HIS A 256 -3.91 -11.32 19.38
N ILE A 257 -4.85 -12.19 19.02
CA ILE A 257 -6.22 -11.84 18.67
C ILE A 257 -7.07 -11.99 19.94
N LEU A 258 -7.79 -10.94 20.30
CA LEU A 258 -8.62 -10.94 21.50
C LEU A 258 -9.93 -11.72 21.24
N GLU A 259 -10.35 -12.50 22.23
CA GLU A 259 -11.61 -13.27 22.17
C GLU A 259 -11.69 -14.20 20.93
N PHE A 260 -10.55 -14.86 20.63
CA PHE A 260 -10.42 -15.70 19.44
C PHE A 260 -9.68 -17.00 19.79
N ASP A 261 -10.23 -18.15 19.39
CA ASP A 261 -9.70 -19.49 19.69
C ASP A 261 -9.66 -20.43 18.47
N GLU A 262 -9.95 -19.91 17.26
CA GLU A 262 -9.92 -20.71 16.05
C GLU A 262 -8.48 -20.93 15.54
N ASP A 263 -8.26 -22.06 14.83
CA ASP A 263 -7.02 -22.31 14.11
C ASP A 263 -7.08 -21.61 12.74
N ILE A 264 -6.10 -20.74 12.48
CA ILE A 264 -6.01 -19.90 11.27
C ILE A 264 -4.68 -20.08 10.52
N TYR A 265 -3.94 -21.16 10.76
CA TYR A 265 -2.74 -21.43 9.98
C TYR A 265 -3.04 -21.58 8.50
N GLY A 266 -2.25 -20.89 7.65
CA GLY A 266 -2.45 -20.86 6.21
C GLY A 266 -3.53 -19.88 5.74
N GLU A 267 -4.29 -19.27 6.66
CA GLU A 267 -5.27 -18.25 6.32
C GLU A 267 -4.58 -16.91 6.03
N ARG A 268 -5.12 -16.17 5.06
CA ARG A 268 -4.71 -14.79 4.79
C ARG A 268 -5.44 -13.85 5.74
N ILE A 269 -4.66 -13.05 6.48
CA ILE A 269 -5.18 -12.05 7.42
C ILE A 269 -4.72 -10.65 7.03
N GLU A 270 -5.42 -9.64 7.55
CA GLU A 270 -5.04 -8.25 7.43
C GLU A 270 -5.04 -7.58 8.80
N ILE A 271 -3.94 -6.89 9.15
CA ILE A 271 -3.72 -6.20 10.42
C ILE A 271 -3.77 -4.69 10.19
N TYR A 272 -4.67 -3.99 10.88
CA TYR A 272 -4.85 -2.55 10.87
C TYR A 272 -4.20 -1.93 12.10
N PHE A 273 -3.27 -0.99 11.92
CA PHE A 273 -2.55 -0.33 13.01
C PHE A 273 -3.29 0.90 13.51
N TYR A 274 -3.40 1.04 14.82
CA TYR A 274 -4.05 2.18 15.48
C TYR A 274 -3.06 3.04 16.23
N GLU A 275 -2.33 2.48 17.20
CA GLU A 275 -1.40 3.22 18.04
C GLU A 275 -0.21 2.36 18.45
N PHE A 276 0.92 3.03 18.68
CA PHE A 276 2.06 2.45 19.40
C PHE A 276 1.73 2.35 20.89
N LEU A 277 1.85 1.16 21.46
CA LEU A 277 1.54 0.93 22.86
C LEU A 277 2.79 1.04 23.73
N ARG A 278 3.83 0.30 23.41
CA ARG A 278 5.10 0.29 24.16
C ARG A 278 6.24 -0.31 23.35
N LYS A 279 7.47 -0.05 23.77
CA LYS A 279 8.67 -0.71 23.24
C LYS A 279 8.73 -2.19 23.64
N GLU A 280 9.50 -3.00 22.89
CA GLU A 280 9.88 -4.32 23.35
C GLU A 280 10.66 -4.23 24.66
N GLN A 281 10.43 -5.20 25.54
CA GLN A 281 11.15 -5.32 26.81
C GLN A 281 11.50 -6.78 27.09
N LYS A 282 12.60 -6.99 27.80
CA LYS A 282 12.97 -8.29 28.33
C LYS A 282 12.27 -8.52 29.66
N PHE A 283 11.77 -9.71 29.88
CA PHE A 283 11.12 -10.09 31.13
C PHE A 283 12.02 -11.06 31.90
N GLU A 284 12.09 -10.85 33.21
CA GLU A 284 12.89 -11.68 34.12
C GLU A 284 12.25 -13.06 34.35
N SER A 285 10.93 -13.17 34.17
CA SER A 285 10.16 -14.38 34.31
C SER A 285 8.97 -14.46 33.35
N PHE A 286 8.45 -15.68 33.16
CA PHE A 286 7.20 -15.89 32.40
C PHE A 286 5.99 -15.23 33.08
N ASP A 287 5.97 -15.12 34.39
CA ASP A 287 4.88 -14.48 35.11
C ASP A 287 4.86 -12.96 34.84
N HIS A 288 6.00 -12.30 34.83
CA HIS A 288 6.10 -10.87 34.47
C HIS A 288 5.66 -10.64 33.02
N LEU A 289 6.05 -11.52 32.09
CA LEU A 289 5.56 -11.47 30.70
C LEU A 289 4.04 -11.58 30.63
N LYS A 290 3.46 -12.54 31.38
CA LYS A 290 2.01 -12.78 31.40
C LYS A 290 1.23 -11.61 31.96
N GLU A 291 1.75 -10.98 33.01
CA GLU A 291 1.13 -9.78 33.59
C GLU A 291 1.16 -8.61 32.61
N GLN A 292 2.29 -8.39 31.93
CA GLN A 292 2.37 -7.34 30.92
C GLN A 292 1.40 -7.58 29.76
N LEU A 293 1.29 -8.82 29.27
CA LEU A 293 0.36 -9.17 28.19
C LEU A 293 -1.09 -8.95 28.62
N LYS A 294 -1.45 -9.17 29.88
CA LYS A 294 -2.79 -8.83 30.40
C LYS A 294 -3.04 -7.33 30.39
N LEU A 295 -2.02 -6.52 30.75
CA LEU A 295 -2.13 -5.06 30.69
C LEU A 295 -2.29 -4.57 29.25
N ASP A 296 -1.50 -5.11 28.32
CA ASP A 296 -1.59 -4.78 26.90
C ASP A 296 -2.99 -5.10 26.35
N LYS A 297 -3.52 -6.29 26.68
CA LYS A 297 -4.87 -6.72 26.33
C LYS A 297 -5.92 -5.76 26.87
N LYS A 298 -5.87 -5.45 28.17
CA LYS A 298 -6.81 -4.54 28.84
C LYS A 298 -6.78 -3.15 28.17
N THR A 299 -5.61 -2.60 27.90
CA THR A 299 -5.47 -1.31 27.21
C THR A 299 -6.10 -1.34 25.82
N CYS A 300 -5.96 -2.45 25.09
CA CYS A 300 -6.58 -2.61 23.76
C CYS A 300 -8.11 -2.74 23.87
N GLU A 301 -8.63 -3.43 24.88
CA GLU A 301 -10.08 -3.60 25.11
C GLU A 301 -10.78 -2.28 25.44
N GLU A 302 -10.15 -1.42 26.26
CA GLU A 302 -10.69 -0.13 26.72
C GLU A 302 -10.73 0.94 25.60
N LYS A 303 -9.99 0.74 24.51
CA LYS A 303 -9.94 1.70 23.41
C LYS A 303 -11.07 1.49 22.39
N ASP A 304 -11.82 2.55 22.11
CA ASP A 304 -12.76 2.62 21.01
C ASP A 304 -12.09 3.26 19.78
N TYR A 305 -11.96 2.47 18.70
CA TYR A 305 -11.36 2.90 17.45
C TYR A 305 -12.39 2.94 16.30
#